data_09e8d7ba7394e4961c3d537f5527e50f
#
_entry.id   09e8d7ba7394e4961c3d537f5527e50f
#
_cell.length_a   1.000
_cell.length_b   1.000
_cell.length_c   1.000
_cell.angle_alpha   90.00
_cell.angle_beta   90.00
_cell.angle_gamma   90.00
#
_symmetry.space_group_name_H-M   'P 1'
#
loop_
_entity.id
_entity.type
_entity.pdbx_description
1 polymer ?
#
loop_
_entity_poly.entity_id
_entity_poly.type
_entity_poly.pdbx_seq_one_letter_code
_entity_poly.pdbx_strand_id
1 'polypeptide(L)'
;LGGKIGISKKIIEVQETWGIIFNEGTDFQRDGSQFDVLFEDGDVYKIGSLKAFVIATPGHTPACMVHIIGNSAFIGDTLFMPDGGSARADFPGGNADDLFTSIQKVLTLPDTLRLFMCHDYGPNGRDIRWETTVGDEKAHNIHVGYATSREKFIKLRTEIDSSLTMPK
;
A
#
# COMPACT_ATOMS: atom_id res chain seq x y z
N LEU A 1 25.31 3.08 10.42
CA LEU A 1 24.74 1.84 11.00
C LEU A 1 24.76 0.65 10.02
N GLY A 2 25.15 0.85 8.73
CA GLY A 2 25.29 -0.21 7.73
C GLY A 2 23.99 -0.90 7.32
N GLY A 3 22.82 -0.27 7.54
CA GLY A 3 21.54 -0.76 7.04
C GLY A 3 21.44 -0.62 5.53
N LYS A 4 20.64 -1.48 4.89
CA LYS A 4 20.29 -1.41 3.47
C LYS A 4 18.91 -0.80 3.30
N ILE A 5 18.72 -0.08 2.19
CA ILE A 5 17.43 0.49 1.81
C ILE A 5 16.85 -0.39 0.70
N GLY A 6 15.63 -0.91 0.94
CA GLY A 6 14.92 -1.73 -0.04
C GLY A 6 13.58 -1.13 -0.41
N ILE A 7 13.17 -1.32 -1.66
CA ILE A 7 11.88 -0.88 -2.18
C ILE A 7 11.43 -1.84 -3.30
N SER A 8 10.17 -1.71 -3.75
CA SER A 8 9.71 -2.42 -4.95
C SER A 8 10.54 -2.06 -6.19
N LYS A 9 10.84 -3.04 -7.02
CA LYS A 9 11.44 -2.82 -8.35
C LYS A 9 10.58 -1.89 -9.23
N LYS A 10 9.27 -1.85 -8.98
CA LYS A 10 8.34 -0.94 -9.66
C LYS A 10 8.55 0.55 -9.31
N ILE A 11 9.48 0.86 -8.39
CA ILE A 11 9.89 2.25 -8.13
C ILE A 11 10.42 2.93 -9.39
N ILE A 12 11.00 2.18 -10.32
CA ILE A 12 11.48 2.70 -11.59
C ILE A 12 10.34 3.36 -12.37
N GLU A 13 9.17 2.70 -12.46
CA GLU A 13 7.98 3.25 -13.12
C GLU A 13 7.47 4.52 -12.41
N VAL A 14 7.54 4.53 -11.08
CA VAL A 14 7.18 5.71 -10.27
C VAL A 14 8.17 6.85 -10.53
N GLN A 15 9.48 6.57 -10.52
CA GLN A 15 10.51 7.57 -10.78
C GLN A 15 10.39 8.16 -12.19
N GLU A 16 10.10 7.34 -13.20
CA GLU A 16 9.86 7.82 -14.56
C GLU A 16 8.67 8.78 -14.63
N THR A 17 7.55 8.39 -14.04
CA THR A 17 6.32 9.16 -14.06
C THR A 17 6.45 10.46 -13.27
N TRP A 18 6.87 10.38 -12.01
CA TRP A 18 6.95 11.53 -11.12
C TRP A 18 8.13 12.43 -11.43
N GLY A 19 9.24 11.89 -11.93
CA GLY A 19 10.37 12.67 -12.37
C GLY A 19 10.04 13.62 -13.53
N ILE A 20 9.06 13.28 -14.38
CA ILE A 20 8.54 14.17 -15.41
C ILE A 20 7.63 15.22 -14.78
N ILE A 21 6.71 14.82 -13.91
CA ILE A 21 5.72 15.72 -13.28
C ILE A 21 6.40 16.79 -12.44
N PHE A 22 7.42 16.42 -11.66
CA PHE A 22 8.18 17.36 -10.82
C PHE A 22 9.33 18.05 -11.54
N ASN A 23 9.48 17.81 -12.85
CA ASN A 23 10.57 18.36 -13.64
C ASN A 23 11.94 18.14 -13.01
N GLU A 24 12.17 16.94 -12.46
CA GLU A 24 13.47 16.54 -11.96
C GLU A 24 14.48 16.55 -13.08
N GLY A 25 15.64 17.14 -12.85
CA GLY A 25 16.68 17.27 -13.87
C GLY A 25 17.24 15.93 -14.33
N THR A 26 18.17 16.00 -15.29
CA THR A 26 18.84 14.81 -15.84
C THR A 26 19.75 14.08 -14.85
N ASP A 27 20.12 14.74 -13.76
CA ASP A 27 20.98 14.17 -12.71
C ASP A 27 20.25 13.17 -11.79
N PHE A 28 18.92 13.23 -11.76
CA PHE A 28 18.11 12.25 -11.03
C PHE A 28 17.99 10.96 -11.83
N GLN A 29 18.65 9.91 -11.35
CA GLN A 29 18.60 8.58 -11.99
C GLN A 29 17.24 7.94 -11.70
N ARG A 30 16.53 7.51 -12.76
CA ARG A 30 15.19 6.90 -12.71
C ARG A 30 15.24 5.39 -12.89
N ASP A 31 16.24 4.76 -12.34
CA ASP A 31 16.56 3.34 -12.51
C ASP A 31 16.58 2.54 -11.20
N GLY A 32 16.14 3.18 -10.09
CA GLY A 32 16.14 2.57 -8.77
C GLY A 32 17.53 2.46 -8.12
N SER A 33 18.58 3.02 -8.71
CA SER A 33 19.96 2.92 -8.20
C SER A 33 20.19 3.56 -6.83
N GLN A 34 19.23 4.35 -6.34
CA GLN A 34 19.26 4.94 -4.99
C GLN A 34 18.99 3.90 -3.89
N PHE A 35 18.52 2.70 -4.24
CA PHE A 35 18.14 1.63 -3.33
C PHE A 35 19.08 0.44 -3.44
N ASP A 36 19.43 -0.16 -2.29
CA ASP A 36 20.31 -1.34 -2.25
C ASP A 36 19.62 -2.63 -2.71
N VAL A 37 18.28 -2.69 -2.58
CA VAL A 37 17.49 -3.87 -2.92
C VAL A 37 16.21 -3.46 -3.63
N LEU A 38 15.96 -4.03 -4.79
CA LEU A 38 14.71 -3.89 -5.54
C LEU A 38 13.92 -5.20 -5.42
N PHE A 39 12.86 -5.18 -4.60
CA PHE A 39 12.02 -6.35 -4.34
C PHE A 39 11.01 -6.62 -5.46
N GLU A 40 10.77 -7.90 -5.72
CA GLU A 40 9.67 -8.42 -6.53
C GLU A 40 8.64 -9.15 -5.67
N ASP A 41 7.46 -9.44 -6.24
CA ASP A 41 6.40 -10.19 -5.54
C ASP A 41 6.89 -11.58 -5.13
N GLY A 42 6.69 -11.95 -3.87
CA GLY A 42 7.12 -13.24 -3.32
C GLY A 42 8.55 -13.28 -2.81
N ASP A 43 9.30 -12.20 -2.93
CA ASP A 43 10.66 -12.14 -2.40
C ASP A 43 10.72 -12.38 -0.90
N VAL A 44 11.84 -12.94 -0.47
CA VAL A 44 12.13 -13.27 0.91
C VAL A 44 13.46 -12.66 1.34
N TYR A 45 13.44 -11.98 2.48
CA TYR A 45 14.66 -11.42 3.07
C TYR A 45 14.72 -11.67 4.58
N LYS A 46 15.78 -11.22 5.22
CA LYS A 46 15.97 -11.41 6.67
C LYS A 46 16.23 -10.09 7.37
N ILE A 47 15.66 -9.96 8.57
CA ILE A 47 15.97 -8.92 9.55
C ILE A 47 16.56 -9.64 10.78
N GLY A 48 17.87 -9.70 10.87
CA GLY A 48 18.53 -10.57 11.85
C GLY A 48 18.17 -12.04 11.62
N SER A 49 17.55 -12.69 12.59
CA SER A 49 17.04 -14.06 12.51
C SER A 49 15.62 -14.17 11.95
N LEU A 50 14.89 -13.07 11.86
CA LEU A 50 13.51 -13.05 11.39
C LEU A 50 13.47 -13.16 9.87
N LYS A 51 12.55 -13.98 9.36
CA LYS A 51 12.26 -14.11 7.95
C LYS A 51 11.11 -13.18 7.59
N ALA A 52 11.28 -12.41 6.53
CA ALA A 52 10.30 -11.50 6.00
C ALA A 52 9.90 -11.93 4.57
N PHE A 53 8.63 -11.72 4.23
CA PHE A 53 8.04 -11.99 2.92
C PHE A 53 7.49 -10.71 2.33
N VAL A 54 7.57 -10.58 1.01
CA VAL A 54 7.05 -9.42 0.29
C VAL A 54 5.87 -9.85 -0.59
N ILE A 55 4.81 -9.05 -0.55
CA ILE A 55 3.67 -9.17 -1.45
C ILE A 55 3.53 -7.85 -2.21
N ALA A 56 3.54 -7.89 -3.54
CA ALA A 56 3.23 -6.71 -4.33
C ALA A 56 1.72 -6.37 -4.22
N THR A 57 1.45 -5.11 -3.91
CA THR A 57 0.09 -4.57 -3.71
C THR A 57 -0.10 -3.26 -4.50
N PRO A 58 0.05 -3.29 -5.85
CA PRO A 58 -0.15 -2.11 -6.67
C PRO A 58 -1.56 -1.57 -6.55
N GLY A 59 -1.75 -0.29 -6.86
CA GLY A 59 -3.05 0.35 -6.91
C GLY A 59 -3.03 1.78 -6.39
N HIS A 60 -2.53 2.05 -5.19
CA HIS A 60 -2.21 3.41 -4.76
C HIS A 60 -1.04 3.97 -5.60
N THR A 61 0.03 3.20 -5.69
CA THR A 61 1.11 3.37 -6.68
C THR A 61 1.49 2.01 -7.26
N PRO A 62 2.18 1.95 -8.41
CA PRO A 62 2.72 0.69 -8.95
C PRO A 62 3.70 -0.01 -8.01
N ALA A 63 4.37 0.75 -7.13
CA ALA A 63 5.45 0.27 -6.27
C ALA A 63 4.99 -0.14 -4.86
N CYS A 64 3.70 -0.09 -4.54
CA CYS A 64 3.22 -0.48 -3.23
C CYS A 64 3.48 -1.96 -2.94
N MET A 65 3.91 -2.24 -1.70
CA MET A 65 4.21 -3.58 -1.21
C MET A 65 3.77 -3.76 0.23
N VAL A 66 3.46 -4.99 0.58
CA VAL A 66 3.25 -5.45 1.97
C VAL A 66 4.44 -6.29 2.39
N HIS A 67 4.99 -6.01 3.57
CA HIS A 67 6.05 -6.79 4.17
C HIS A 67 5.52 -7.57 5.36
N ILE A 68 5.60 -8.90 5.31
CA ILE A 68 5.12 -9.79 6.37
C ILE A 68 6.31 -10.31 7.16
N ILE A 69 6.30 -10.08 8.48
CA ILE A 69 7.37 -10.45 9.41
C ILE A 69 6.73 -11.15 10.61
N GLY A 70 6.91 -12.47 10.71
CA GLY A 70 6.24 -13.26 11.76
C GLY A 70 4.72 -13.14 11.69
N ASN A 71 4.08 -12.64 12.75
CA ASN A 71 2.63 -12.42 12.84
C ASN A 71 2.23 -10.95 12.56
N SER A 72 3.00 -10.23 11.78
CA SER A 72 2.79 -8.81 11.52
C SER A 72 2.97 -8.51 10.04
N ALA A 73 2.08 -7.70 9.47
CA ALA A 73 2.19 -7.19 8.12
C ALA A 73 2.21 -5.66 8.13
N PHE A 74 3.20 -5.08 7.46
CA PHE A 74 3.34 -3.64 7.24
C PHE A 74 2.79 -3.36 5.85
N ILE A 75 1.61 -2.75 5.79
CA ILE A 75 0.76 -2.80 4.59
C ILE A 75 0.90 -1.60 3.66
N GLY A 76 1.76 -0.63 4.00
CA GLY A 76 1.88 0.58 3.20
C GLY A 76 0.53 1.27 2.98
N ASP A 77 0.42 2.01 1.90
CA ASP A 77 -0.83 2.68 1.52
C ASP A 77 -1.70 1.73 0.65
N THR A 78 -2.16 0.64 1.27
CA THR A 78 -3.10 -0.31 0.65
C THR A 78 -4.45 -0.22 1.37
N LEU A 79 -4.45 -0.41 2.68
CA LEU A 79 -5.60 -0.26 3.58
C LEU A 79 -5.26 0.73 4.69
N PHE A 80 -6.29 1.33 5.25
CA PHE A 80 -6.24 2.11 6.48
C PHE A 80 -7.01 1.39 7.59
N MET A 81 -7.14 2.00 8.76
CA MET A 81 -8.01 1.45 9.80
C MET A 81 -9.40 1.17 9.22
N PRO A 82 -10.14 0.18 9.72
CA PRO A 82 -11.44 -0.22 9.16
C PRO A 82 -12.39 0.93 8.88
N ASP A 83 -12.42 1.95 9.75
CA ASP A 83 -13.22 3.16 9.59
C ASP A 83 -12.58 4.23 8.68
N GLY A 84 -11.36 4.00 8.23
CA GLY A 84 -10.64 4.81 7.23
C GLY A 84 -10.70 4.26 5.80
N GLY A 85 -10.99 2.97 5.66
CA GLY A 85 -11.18 2.31 4.37
C GLY A 85 -9.88 1.97 3.65
N SER A 86 -9.65 2.53 2.46
CA SER A 86 -8.50 2.25 1.60
C SER A 86 -7.83 3.53 1.12
N ALA A 87 -6.60 3.40 0.66
CA ALA A 87 -5.89 4.51 0.03
C ALA A 87 -6.59 4.98 -1.27
N ARG A 88 -6.24 6.20 -1.70
CA ARG A 88 -6.62 6.73 -3.01
C ARG A 88 -5.86 5.99 -4.12
N ALA A 89 -6.43 5.98 -5.31
CA ALA A 89 -5.87 5.27 -6.47
C ALA A 89 -5.75 6.16 -7.73
N ASP A 90 -5.86 7.48 -7.56
CA ASP A 90 -5.84 8.46 -8.65
C ASP A 90 -4.49 9.14 -8.84
N PHE A 91 -3.45 8.70 -8.14
CA PHE A 91 -2.09 9.14 -8.41
C PHE A 91 -1.61 8.64 -9.77
N PRO A 92 -0.72 9.38 -10.44
CA PRO A 92 -0.09 8.91 -11.67
C PRO A 92 0.49 7.50 -11.52
N GLY A 93 -0.02 6.56 -12.33
CA GLY A 93 0.28 5.13 -12.21
C GLY A 93 -0.58 4.35 -11.21
N GLY A 94 -1.47 5.04 -10.45
CA GLY A 94 -2.46 4.40 -9.58
C GLY A 94 -3.63 3.81 -10.36
N ASN A 95 -4.32 2.84 -9.75
CA ASN A 95 -5.46 2.15 -10.38
C ASN A 95 -6.37 1.52 -9.32
N ALA A 96 -7.65 1.86 -9.33
CA ALA A 96 -8.62 1.35 -8.34
C ALA A 96 -8.90 -0.15 -8.50
N ASP A 97 -8.81 -0.71 -9.69
CA ASP A 97 -9.01 -2.13 -9.95
C ASP A 97 -7.84 -2.97 -9.41
N ASP A 98 -6.61 -2.49 -9.64
CA ASP A 98 -5.41 -3.09 -9.06
C ASP A 98 -5.42 -2.98 -7.53
N LEU A 99 -5.85 -1.85 -6.99
CA LEU A 99 -5.98 -1.66 -5.54
C LEU A 99 -6.96 -2.66 -4.95
N PHE A 100 -8.12 -2.87 -5.57
CA PHE A 100 -9.07 -3.89 -5.13
C PHE A 100 -8.44 -5.28 -5.12
N THR A 101 -7.77 -5.64 -6.20
CA THR A 101 -7.08 -6.95 -6.31
C THR A 101 -6.03 -7.12 -5.22
N SER A 102 -5.24 -6.09 -4.97
CA SER A 102 -4.22 -6.05 -3.91
C SER A 102 -4.83 -6.20 -2.52
N ILE A 103 -5.92 -5.49 -2.23
CA ILE A 103 -6.65 -5.61 -0.97
C ILE A 103 -7.18 -7.03 -0.79
N GLN A 104 -7.83 -7.61 -1.83
CA GLN A 104 -8.32 -8.99 -1.74
C GLN A 104 -7.17 -9.97 -1.45
N LYS A 105 -5.99 -9.78 -2.04
CA LYS A 105 -4.80 -10.58 -1.77
C LYS A 105 -4.39 -10.49 -0.28
N VAL A 106 -4.38 -9.29 0.31
CA VAL A 106 -4.13 -9.10 1.75
C VAL A 106 -5.20 -9.79 2.60
N LEU A 107 -6.46 -9.68 2.21
CA LEU A 107 -7.57 -10.28 2.94
C LEU A 107 -7.62 -11.82 2.83
N THR A 108 -6.82 -12.48 1.98
CA THR A 108 -6.66 -13.94 2.00
C THR A 108 -5.74 -14.44 3.12
N LEU A 109 -4.99 -13.55 3.76
CA LEU A 109 -4.11 -13.90 4.86
C LEU A 109 -4.91 -14.31 6.11
N PRO A 110 -4.27 -14.99 7.09
CA PRO A 110 -4.95 -15.43 8.30
C PRO A 110 -5.65 -14.29 9.06
N ASP A 111 -6.86 -14.50 9.53
CA ASP A 111 -7.66 -13.47 10.21
C ASP A 111 -6.97 -12.87 11.44
N THR A 112 -6.10 -13.64 12.10
CA THR A 112 -5.33 -13.21 13.27
C THR A 112 -4.05 -12.45 12.93
N LEU A 113 -3.69 -12.30 11.64
CA LEU A 113 -2.52 -11.55 11.25
C LEU A 113 -2.73 -10.06 11.57
N ARG A 114 -1.76 -9.49 12.27
CA ARG A 114 -1.77 -8.07 12.65
C ARG A 114 -1.35 -7.22 11.45
N LEU A 115 -2.14 -6.20 11.16
CA LEU A 115 -1.87 -5.24 10.10
C LEU A 115 -1.45 -3.91 10.71
N PHE A 116 -0.29 -3.40 10.28
CA PHE A 116 0.25 -2.11 10.70
C PHE A 116 0.06 -1.08 9.60
N MET A 117 -0.66 -0.01 9.95
CA MET A 117 -1.03 1.07 9.05
C MET A 117 0.07 2.12 8.94
N CYS A 118 0.26 2.69 7.75
CA CYS A 118 1.15 3.85 7.55
C CYS A 118 0.51 5.14 8.03
N HIS A 119 -0.80 5.27 7.84
CA HIS A 119 -1.57 6.48 8.13
C HIS A 119 -2.86 6.15 8.89
N ASP A 120 -3.24 7.03 9.78
CA ASP A 120 -4.57 7.07 10.36
C ASP A 120 -5.01 8.53 10.57
N TYR A 121 -6.22 8.83 10.15
CA TYR A 121 -6.74 10.20 10.17
C TYR A 121 -7.72 10.45 11.32
N GLY A 122 -7.92 9.48 12.22
CA GLY A 122 -8.81 9.57 13.37
C GLY A 122 -10.24 9.98 13.00
N PRO A 123 -10.95 9.27 12.13
CA PRO A 123 -12.31 9.64 11.71
C PRO A 123 -13.20 9.94 12.89
N ASN A 124 -14.06 10.95 12.76
CA ASN A 124 -14.98 11.42 13.82
C ASN A 124 -14.28 11.87 15.12
N GLY A 125 -12.98 12.21 15.06
CA GLY A 125 -12.22 12.71 16.20
C GLY A 125 -11.77 11.64 17.20
N ARG A 126 -11.77 10.37 16.82
CA ARG A 126 -11.20 9.32 17.67
C ARG A 126 -9.66 9.41 17.72
N ASP A 127 -9.11 8.83 18.75
CA ASP A 127 -7.65 8.71 18.89
C ASP A 127 -7.02 7.95 17.73
N ILE A 128 -5.79 8.34 17.37
CA ILE A 128 -5.01 7.69 16.33
C ILE A 128 -4.72 6.23 16.70
N ARG A 129 -4.91 5.34 15.73
CA ARG A 129 -4.60 3.92 15.82
C ARG A 129 -3.66 3.53 14.67
N TRP A 130 -2.89 2.50 14.87
CA TRP A 130 -1.88 2.05 13.90
C TRP A 130 -1.94 0.55 13.64
N GLU A 131 -2.83 -0.16 14.32
CA GLU A 131 -2.90 -1.61 14.26
C GLU A 131 -4.34 -2.09 14.21
N THR A 132 -4.57 -3.07 13.35
CA THR A 132 -5.81 -3.84 13.25
C THR A 132 -5.48 -5.30 12.89
N THR A 133 -6.46 -6.10 12.49
CA THR A 133 -6.27 -7.47 12.02
C THR A 133 -6.92 -7.69 10.66
N VAL A 134 -6.50 -8.72 9.94
CA VAL A 134 -7.15 -9.14 8.69
C VAL A 134 -8.64 -9.42 8.93
N GLY A 135 -8.97 -10.06 10.05
CA GLY A 135 -10.37 -10.34 10.42
C GLY A 135 -11.20 -9.08 10.62
N ASP A 136 -10.64 -8.06 11.30
CA ASP A 136 -11.32 -6.79 11.49
C ASP A 136 -11.55 -6.06 10.16
N GLU A 137 -10.56 -6.07 9.27
CA GLU A 137 -10.70 -5.48 7.94
C GLU A 137 -11.82 -6.16 7.13
N LYS A 138 -11.87 -7.49 7.14
CA LYS A 138 -12.96 -8.25 6.49
C LYS A 138 -14.33 -7.89 7.04
N ALA A 139 -14.44 -7.74 8.36
CA ALA A 139 -15.72 -7.53 9.03
C ALA A 139 -16.17 -6.07 8.99
N HIS A 140 -15.26 -5.12 9.10
CA HIS A 140 -15.60 -3.74 9.45
C HIS A 140 -15.09 -2.67 8.51
N ASN A 141 -14.22 -3.01 7.53
CA ASN A 141 -13.70 -1.99 6.62
C ASN A 141 -14.82 -1.39 5.77
N ILE A 142 -14.96 -0.06 5.84
CA ILE A 142 -16.04 0.69 5.19
C ILE A 142 -16.00 0.67 3.66
N HIS A 143 -14.86 0.32 3.05
CA HIS A 143 -14.71 0.25 1.59
C HIS A 143 -14.78 -1.20 1.06
N VAL A 144 -14.29 -2.18 1.81
CA VAL A 144 -14.11 -3.56 1.35
C VAL A 144 -14.68 -4.62 2.29
N GLY A 145 -15.23 -4.22 3.44
CA GLY A 145 -15.89 -5.12 4.37
C GLY A 145 -17.15 -5.76 3.79
N TYR A 146 -17.61 -6.85 4.42
CA TYR A 146 -18.83 -7.56 4.05
C TYR A 146 -18.93 -7.99 2.58
N ALA A 147 -17.83 -8.48 2.01
CA ALA A 147 -17.77 -8.96 0.62
C ALA A 147 -18.21 -7.91 -0.42
N THR A 148 -17.74 -6.69 -0.28
CA THR A 148 -17.95 -5.63 -1.28
C THR A 148 -17.51 -6.10 -2.66
N SER A 149 -18.37 -5.95 -3.69
CA SER A 149 -18.01 -6.35 -5.05
C SER A 149 -16.95 -5.41 -5.65
N ARG A 150 -16.21 -5.92 -6.63
CA ARG A 150 -15.19 -5.16 -7.38
C ARG A 150 -15.77 -3.87 -7.96
N GLU A 151 -16.90 -3.97 -8.65
CA GLU A 151 -17.56 -2.84 -9.31
C GLU A 151 -17.98 -1.78 -8.31
N LYS A 152 -18.52 -2.22 -7.16
CA LYS A 152 -18.92 -1.31 -6.09
C LYS A 152 -17.70 -0.58 -5.50
N PHE A 153 -16.61 -1.29 -5.28
CA PHE A 153 -15.36 -0.68 -4.77
C PHE A 153 -14.79 0.32 -5.76
N ILE A 154 -14.64 -0.06 -7.04
CA ILE A 154 -14.07 0.83 -8.06
C ILE A 154 -14.91 2.10 -8.19
N LYS A 155 -16.24 1.97 -8.23
CA LYS A 155 -17.14 3.12 -8.28
C LYS A 155 -16.94 4.03 -7.08
N LEU A 156 -16.99 3.48 -5.87
CA LEU A 156 -16.79 4.22 -4.63
C LEU A 156 -15.45 4.95 -4.62
N ARG A 157 -14.37 4.23 -4.97
CA ARG A 157 -13.02 4.80 -4.96
C ARG A 157 -12.87 5.93 -5.98
N THR A 158 -13.38 5.76 -7.18
CA THR A 158 -13.38 6.78 -8.22
C THR A 158 -14.16 8.03 -7.79
N GLU A 159 -15.33 7.85 -7.18
CA GLU A 159 -16.15 8.96 -6.68
C GLU A 159 -15.43 9.75 -5.57
N ILE A 160 -14.84 9.05 -4.59
CA ILE A 160 -14.08 9.70 -3.53
C ILE A 160 -12.85 10.42 -4.11
N ASP A 161 -12.07 9.76 -4.94
CA ASP A 161 -10.85 10.30 -5.52
C ASP A 161 -11.11 11.57 -6.34
N SER A 162 -12.22 11.59 -7.11
CA SER A 162 -12.61 12.77 -7.90
C SER A 162 -12.89 14.03 -7.05
N SER A 163 -13.14 13.87 -5.76
CA SER A 163 -13.37 14.96 -4.80
C SER A 163 -12.10 15.43 -4.09
N LEU A 164 -10.99 14.70 -4.22
CA LEU A 164 -9.73 15.00 -3.54
C LEU A 164 -8.87 15.93 -4.39
N THR A 165 -8.20 16.86 -3.72
CA THR A 165 -7.15 17.66 -4.37
C THR A 165 -5.85 16.87 -4.44
N MET A 166 -5.01 17.15 -5.45
CA MET A 166 -3.65 16.61 -5.47
C MET A 166 -2.88 17.10 -4.23
N PRO A 167 -2.10 16.23 -3.57
CA PRO A 167 -1.21 16.67 -2.50
C PRO A 167 -0.25 17.73 -3.01
N LYS A 168 -0.03 18.76 -2.18
CA LYS A 168 0.91 19.86 -2.50
C LYS A 168 2.33 19.44 -2.16
#